data_d361a413755e596ef4bfeebcc301f107
#
_entry.id   d361a413755e596ef4bfeebcc301f107
#
_cell.length_a   1.000
_cell.length_b   1.000
_cell.length_c   1.000
_cell.angle_alpha   90.00
_cell.angle_beta   90.00
_cell.angle_gamma   90.00
#
_symmetry.space_group_name_H-M   'P 1'
#
loop_
_entity.id
_entity.type
_entity.pdbx_description
1 polymer ?
#
loop_
_entity_poly.entity_id
_entity_poly.type
_entity_poly.pdbx_seq_one_letter_code
_entity_poly.pdbx_strand_id
1 'polypeptide(L)'
;MVSLRGCEDAGQATVEAAFLIPVVFCVLLMLIQPGIVLYDRVVMKAAASDACRLLATKTDAAGDMSGAVDAFVRHRLGAVPPVDCFHVHGGECSWDIQVEGDERSETVRVSITNRIKPLPLFDAGGTLLGITGGDGTLAVKVESSRRTQPEWVSGTDAGLNPQGWIGAWS
;
A
#
# COMPACT_ATOMS: atom_id res chain seq x y z
N MET A 1 63.33 1.92 -20.03
CA MET A 1 62.65 1.59 -18.74
C MET A 1 61.18 1.87 -18.92
N VAL A 2 60.44 0.88 -19.36
CA VAL A 2 58.96 1.03 -19.54
C VAL A 2 58.30 0.81 -18.17
N SER A 3 57.49 1.78 -17.79
CA SER A 3 56.87 1.88 -16.49
C SER A 3 55.93 0.69 -16.21
N LEU A 4 56.29 -0.20 -15.32
CA LEU A 4 55.49 -1.32 -14.81
C LEU A 4 54.39 -0.88 -13.83
N ARG A 5 54.30 0.44 -13.52
CA ARG A 5 53.32 0.98 -12.56
C ARG A 5 51.85 0.86 -12.98
N GLY A 6 51.57 0.80 -14.29
CA GLY A 6 50.19 0.71 -14.78
C GLY A 6 49.49 -0.65 -14.57
N CYS A 7 50.23 -1.73 -14.34
CA CYS A 7 49.66 -3.05 -14.10
C CYS A 7 49.32 -3.31 -12.63
N GLU A 8 50.01 -2.66 -11.70
CA GLU A 8 49.73 -2.81 -10.25
C GLU A 8 48.44 -2.08 -9.87
N ASP A 9 48.23 -0.88 -10.42
CA ASP A 9 47.00 -0.09 -10.17
C ASP A 9 45.74 -0.78 -10.74
N ALA A 10 45.82 -1.44 -11.89
CA ALA A 10 44.75 -2.19 -12.48
C ALA A 10 44.37 -3.44 -11.64
N GLY A 11 45.35 -4.12 -11.05
CA GLY A 11 45.13 -5.25 -10.16
C GLY A 11 44.46 -4.84 -8.83
N GLN A 12 44.87 -3.73 -8.25
CA GLN A 12 44.30 -3.20 -7.04
C GLN A 12 42.83 -2.77 -7.22
N ALA A 13 42.50 -2.06 -8.30
CA ALA A 13 41.15 -1.65 -8.62
C ALA A 13 40.19 -2.85 -8.78
N THR A 14 40.69 -3.96 -9.36
CA THR A 14 39.89 -5.20 -9.51
C THR A 14 39.57 -5.83 -8.15
N VAL A 15 40.53 -5.85 -7.23
CA VAL A 15 40.33 -6.41 -5.89
C VAL A 15 39.37 -5.51 -5.09
N GLU A 16 39.51 -4.20 -5.16
CA GLU A 16 38.59 -3.24 -4.52
C GLU A 16 37.15 -3.40 -5.04
N ALA A 17 36.98 -3.48 -6.36
CA ALA A 17 35.69 -3.74 -6.98
C ALA A 17 35.07 -5.09 -6.54
N ALA A 18 35.88 -6.15 -6.41
CA ALA A 18 35.42 -7.46 -5.96
C ALA A 18 34.86 -7.44 -4.53
N PHE A 19 35.37 -6.57 -3.66
CA PHE A 19 34.82 -6.37 -2.32
C PHE A 19 33.63 -5.39 -2.29
N LEU A 20 33.69 -4.32 -3.08
CA LEU A 20 32.63 -3.29 -3.09
C LEU A 20 31.34 -3.78 -3.73
N ILE A 21 31.41 -4.55 -4.82
CA ILE A 21 30.22 -5.02 -5.53
C ILE A 21 29.27 -5.82 -4.62
N PRO A 22 29.70 -6.85 -3.87
CA PRO A 22 28.81 -7.57 -2.96
C PRO A 22 28.21 -6.67 -1.87
N VAL A 23 28.97 -5.73 -1.32
CA VAL A 23 28.47 -4.79 -0.30
C VAL A 23 27.40 -3.89 -0.88
N VAL A 24 27.61 -3.33 -2.07
CA VAL A 24 26.60 -2.51 -2.76
C VAL A 24 25.32 -3.31 -3.02
N PHE A 25 25.45 -4.56 -3.49
CA PHE A 25 24.29 -5.43 -3.69
C PHE A 25 23.54 -5.70 -2.39
N CYS A 26 24.23 -5.96 -1.29
CA CYS A 26 23.58 -6.13 0.02
C CYS A 26 22.81 -4.88 0.44
N VAL A 27 23.40 -3.70 0.26
CA VAL A 27 22.74 -2.42 0.59
C VAL A 27 21.51 -2.21 -0.31
N LEU A 28 21.60 -2.48 -1.61
CA LEU A 28 20.46 -2.37 -2.53
C LEU A 28 19.34 -3.34 -2.14
N LEU A 29 19.65 -4.59 -1.81
CA LEU A 29 18.65 -5.56 -1.34
C LEU A 29 17.98 -5.10 -0.04
N MET A 30 18.76 -4.49 0.88
CA MET A 30 18.20 -3.90 2.11
C MET A 30 17.25 -2.72 1.83
N LEU A 31 17.45 -1.98 0.75
CA LEU A 31 16.58 -0.85 0.39
C LEU A 31 15.29 -1.29 -0.32
N ILE A 32 15.27 -2.44 -0.96
CA ILE A 32 14.09 -2.94 -1.70
C ILE A 32 12.90 -3.16 -0.75
N GLN A 33 13.10 -3.80 0.39
CA GLN A 33 12.02 -4.12 1.33
C GLN A 33 11.28 -2.87 1.84
N PRO A 34 11.95 -1.83 2.40
CA PRO A 34 11.25 -0.61 2.79
C PRO A 34 10.61 0.09 1.58
N GLY A 35 11.18 -0.02 0.39
CA GLY A 35 10.59 0.49 -0.85
C GLY A 35 9.24 -0.16 -1.16
N ILE A 36 9.16 -1.48 -1.05
CA ILE A 36 7.91 -2.24 -1.22
C ILE A 36 6.87 -1.80 -0.19
N VAL A 37 7.23 -1.74 1.09
CA VAL A 37 6.32 -1.32 2.17
C VAL A 37 5.81 0.10 1.95
N LEU A 38 6.66 1.02 1.52
CA LEU A 38 6.26 2.39 1.23
C LEU A 38 5.31 2.48 0.03
N TYR A 39 5.58 1.72 -1.03
CA TYR A 39 4.70 1.63 -2.19
C TYR A 39 3.31 1.15 -1.79
N ASP A 40 3.21 0.04 -1.08
CA ASP A 40 1.94 -0.51 -0.59
C ASP A 40 1.20 0.51 0.27
N ARG A 41 1.90 1.18 1.20
CA ARG A 41 1.30 2.22 2.04
C ARG A 41 0.74 3.38 1.23
N VAL A 42 1.40 3.81 0.17
CA VAL A 42 0.93 4.89 -0.70
C VAL A 42 -0.35 4.47 -1.42
N VAL A 43 -0.37 3.27 -2.03
CA VAL A 43 -1.55 2.74 -2.74
C VAL A 43 -2.72 2.55 -1.78
N MET A 44 -2.49 1.90 -0.63
CA MET A 44 -3.51 1.68 0.40
C MET A 44 -4.05 3.00 0.95
N LYS A 45 -3.18 3.99 1.20
CA LYS A 45 -3.59 5.30 1.72
C LYS A 45 -4.44 6.07 0.71
N ALA A 46 -4.08 6.01 -0.56
CA ALA A 46 -4.87 6.60 -1.63
C ALA A 46 -6.26 5.93 -1.70
N ALA A 47 -6.31 4.59 -1.75
CA ALA A 47 -7.57 3.84 -1.79
C ALA A 47 -8.47 4.13 -0.57
N ALA A 48 -7.91 4.13 0.65
CA ALA A 48 -8.65 4.45 1.87
C ALA A 48 -9.15 5.90 1.89
N SER A 49 -8.35 6.85 1.40
CA SER A 49 -8.76 8.27 1.34
C SER A 49 -9.88 8.50 0.34
N ASP A 50 -9.82 7.85 -0.84
CA ASP A 50 -10.88 7.94 -1.85
C ASP A 50 -12.18 7.28 -1.34
N ALA A 51 -12.08 6.13 -0.68
CA ALA A 51 -13.22 5.46 -0.05
C ALA A 51 -13.88 6.33 1.04
N CYS A 52 -13.06 6.93 1.93
CA CYS A 52 -13.57 7.87 2.93
C CYS A 52 -14.27 9.08 2.29
N ARG A 53 -13.76 9.56 1.15
CA ARG A 53 -14.41 10.67 0.43
C ARG A 53 -15.77 10.26 -0.11
N LEU A 54 -15.89 9.07 -0.68
CA LEU A 54 -17.17 8.55 -1.18
C LEU A 54 -18.17 8.40 -0.02
N LEU A 55 -17.76 7.81 1.10
CA LEU A 55 -18.61 7.63 2.29
C LEU A 55 -19.00 8.96 2.93
N ALA A 56 -18.09 9.93 3.01
CA ALA A 56 -18.35 11.22 3.62
C ALA A 56 -19.36 12.08 2.84
N THR A 57 -19.52 11.81 1.54
CA THR A 57 -20.48 12.51 0.65
C THR A 57 -21.72 11.69 0.34
N LYS A 58 -21.86 10.49 0.96
CA LYS A 58 -23.04 9.64 0.82
C LYS A 58 -24.28 10.33 1.37
N THR A 59 -25.42 10.10 0.74
CA THR A 59 -26.73 10.53 1.18
C THR A 59 -27.64 9.33 1.42
N ASP A 60 -28.72 9.50 2.20
CA ASP A 60 -29.73 8.46 2.47
C ASP A 60 -30.31 7.86 1.16
N ALA A 61 -30.35 8.64 0.08
CA ALA A 61 -30.82 8.20 -1.22
C ALA A 61 -29.92 7.12 -1.86
N ALA A 62 -28.66 7.03 -1.45
CA ALA A 62 -27.71 6.05 -1.99
C ALA A 62 -27.87 4.64 -1.39
N GLY A 63 -28.60 4.49 -0.29
CA GLY A 63 -28.77 3.21 0.40
C GLY A 63 -27.47 2.67 1.00
N ASP A 64 -27.39 1.36 1.24
CA ASP A 64 -26.17 0.72 1.73
C ASP A 64 -25.13 0.61 0.63
N MET A 65 -24.02 1.34 0.80
CA MET A 65 -22.89 1.36 -0.13
C MET A 65 -21.69 0.52 0.34
N SER A 66 -21.81 -0.21 1.44
CA SER A 66 -20.67 -0.96 2.02
C SER A 66 -20.05 -1.93 1.01
N GLY A 67 -20.88 -2.69 0.30
CA GLY A 67 -20.41 -3.59 -0.74
C GLY A 67 -19.80 -2.89 -1.97
N ALA A 68 -20.36 -1.75 -2.37
CA ALA A 68 -19.84 -0.97 -3.48
C ALA A 68 -18.49 -0.32 -3.13
N VAL A 69 -18.35 0.16 -1.91
CA VAL A 69 -17.09 0.74 -1.39
C VAL A 69 -16.03 -0.34 -1.27
N ASP A 70 -16.35 -1.54 -0.76
CA ASP A 70 -15.43 -2.66 -0.70
C ASP A 70 -14.92 -3.04 -2.10
N ALA A 71 -15.84 -3.20 -3.07
CA ALA A 71 -15.49 -3.49 -4.46
C ALA A 71 -14.60 -2.38 -5.09
N PHE A 72 -14.91 -1.12 -4.83
CA PHE A 72 -14.11 0.01 -5.27
C PHE A 72 -12.70 -0.02 -4.68
N VAL A 73 -12.57 -0.25 -3.37
CA VAL A 73 -11.27 -0.33 -2.69
C VAL A 73 -10.46 -1.49 -3.26
N ARG A 74 -11.05 -2.67 -3.42
CA ARG A 74 -10.38 -3.84 -4.02
C ARG A 74 -9.89 -3.56 -5.43
N HIS A 75 -10.69 -2.88 -6.24
CA HIS A 75 -10.29 -2.49 -7.59
C HIS A 75 -9.06 -1.55 -7.57
N ARG A 76 -9.04 -0.57 -6.65
CA ARG A 76 -7.89 0.33 -6.47
C ARG A 76 -6.65 -0.40 -5.96
N LEU A 77 -6.82 -1.36 -5.06
CA LEU A 77 -5.74 -2.20 -4.53
C LEU A 77 -5.17 -3.18 -5.58
N GLY A 78 -5.86 -3.38 -6.70
CA GLY A 78 -5.35 -4.11 -7.87
C GLY A 78 -4.10 -3.48 -8.51
N ALA A 79 -3.73 -2.24 -8.13
CA ALA A 79 -2.45 -1.63 -8.49
C ALA A 79 -1.24 -2.27 -7.76
N VAL A 80 -1.48 -3.00 -6.66
CA VAL A 80 -0.44 -3.74 -5.94
C VAL A 80 -0.15 -5.04 -6.70
N PRO A 81 1.12 -5.33 -7.03
CA PRO A 81 1.46 -6.55 -7.75
C PRO A 81 1.07 -7.81 -6.96
N PRO A 82 0.52 -8.84 -7.64
CA PRO A 82 0.09 -10.10 -7.01
C PRO A 82 1.30 -11.03 -6.75
N VAL A 83 2.24 -10.57 -5.92
CA VAL A 83 3.44 -11.29 -5.52
C VAL A 83 3.56 -11.24 -4.00
N ASP A 84 3.93 -12.34 -3.36
CA ASP A 84 3.96 -12.50 -1.90
C ASP A 84 4.74 -11.41 -1.15
N CYS A 85 5.76 -10.82 -1.78
CA CYS A 85 6.52 -9.72 -1.17
C CYS A 85 5.76 -8.39 -1.14
N PHE A 86 4.70 -8.22 -1.97
CA PHE A 86 3.79 -7.07 -1.95
C PHE A 86 2.47 -7.41 -1.29
N HIS A 87 1.93 -8.59 -1.54
CA HIS A 87 0.66 -9.02 -0.99
C HIS A 87 0.60 -10.55 -0.95
N VAL A 88 0.39 -11.13 0.23
CA VAL A 88 0.26 -12.58 0.39
C VAL A 88 -1.11 -13.04 -0.08
N HIS A 89 -1.11 -13.88 -1.11
CA HIS A 89 -2.31 -14.52 -1.65
C HIS A 89 -2.52 -15.87 -0.97
N GLY A 90 -3.45 -15.94 -0.04
CA GLY A 90 -3.85 -17.19 0.62
C GLY A 90 -5.23 -17.64 0.16
N GLY A 91 -5.34 -18.25 -1.04
CA GLY A 91 -6.58 -18.84 -1.56
C GLY A 91 -7.71 -17.86 -1.92
N GLU A 92 -8.07 -16.97 -1.02
CA GLU A 92 -8.90 -15.80 -1.27
C GLU A 92 -8.03 -14.56 -1.06
N CYS A 93 -8.18 -13.56 -1.95
CA CYS A 93 -7.43 -12.31 -1.88
C CYS A 93 -7.71 -11.61 -0.54
N SER A 94 -6.80 -11.75 0.41
CA SER A 94 -7.00 -11.45 1.83
C SER A 94 -6.69 -9.99 2.19
N TRP A 95 -7.24 -9.04 1.43
CA TRP A 95 -7.30 -7.67 1.90
C TRP A 95 -8.30 -7.58 3.06
N ASP A 96 -7.83 -7.22 4.25
CA ASP A 96 -8.71 -6.91 5.37
C ASP A 96 -9.10 -5.44 5.27
N ILE A 97 -10.33 -5.21 4.81
CA ILE A 97 -10.91 -3.88 4.60
C ILE A 97 -12.01 -3.71 5.64
N GLN A 98 -11.83 -2.74 6.54
CA GLN A 98 -12.81 -2.40 7.56
C GLN A 98 -13.33 -1.00 7.30
N VAL A 99 -14.64 -0.88 7.19
CA VAL A 99 -15.36 0.38 6.99
C VAL A 99 -16.17 0.66 8.25
N GLU A 100 -15.91 1.78 8.88
CA GLU A 100 -16.60 2.23 10.09
C GLU A 100 -17.31 3.56 9.82
N GLY A 101 -18.54 3.66 10.30
CA GLY A 101 -19.37 4.85 10.15
C GLY A 101 -20.31 4.78 8.95
N ASP A 102 -21.42 5.48 9.07
CA ASP A 102 -22.47 5.64 8.09
C ASP A 102 -22.81 7.13 7.88
N GLU A 103 -23.86 7.43 7.13
CA GLU A 103 -24.32 8.81 6.90
C GLU A 103 -24.75 9.55 8.18
N ARG A 104 -25.05 8.84 9.27
CA ARG A 104 -25.46 9.42 10.57
C ARG A 104 -24.28 9.62 11.50
N SER A 105 -23.15 9.03 11.18
CA SER A 105 -21.93 9.16 11.96
C SER A 105 -21.27 10.50 11.69
N GLU A 106 -20.75 11.17 12.71
CA GLU A 106 -19.98 12.42 12.54
C GLU A 106 -18.73 12.21 11.71
N THR A 107 -18.16 11.01 11.78
CA THR A 107 -16.93 10.66 11.07
C THR A 107 -17.04 9.27 10.44
N VAL A 108 -16.51 9.12 9.25
CA VAL A 108 -16.30 7.84 8.60
C VAL A 108 -14.82 7.47 8.65
N ARG A 109 -14.52 6.18 8.76
CA ARG A 109 -13.17 5.64 8.83
C ARG A 109 -13.06 4.42 7.94
N VAL A 110 -11.99 4.34 7.18
CA VAL A 110 -11.63 3.17 6.40
C VAL A 110 -10.24 2.73 6.79
N SER A 111 -10.10 1.48 7.22
CA SER A 111 -8.81 0.86 7.49
C SER A 111 -8.58 -0.31 6.54
N ILE A 112 -7.36 -0.40 6.04
CA ILE A 112 -6.92 -1.45 5.13
C ILE A 112 -5.68 -2.09 5.72
N THR A 113 -5.69 -3.41 5.86
CA THR A 113 -4.54 -4.18 6.33
C THR A 113 -4.06 -5.09 5.22
N ASN A 114 -2.78 -5.02 4.92
CA ASN A 114 -2.07 -5.90 4.00
C ASN A 114 -1.11 -6.79 4.76
N ARG A 115 -0.93 -8.04 4.32
CA ARG A 115 0.12 -8.94 4.80
C ARG A 115 1.11 -9.16 3.67
N ILE A 116 2.38 -8.96 3.97
CA ILE A 116 3.49 -9.13 3.05
C ILE A 116 4.47 -10.14 3.60
N LYS A 117 5.08 -10.92 2.70
CA LYS A 117 6.16 -11.84 3.06
C LYS A 117 7.48 -11.11 2.90
N PRO A 118 8.24 -10.90 3.99
CA PRO A 118 9.51 -10.22 3.90
C PRO A 118 10.50 -11.01 3.05
N LEU A 119 11.41 -10.30 2.40
CA LEU A 119 12.51 -10.91 1.66
C LEU A 119 13.44 -11.67 2.63
N PRO A 120 14.12 -12.75 2.18
CA PRO A 120 14.88 -13.64 3.07
C PRO A 120 15.89 -12.94 3.98
N LEU A 121 16.48 -11.86 3.50
CA LEU A 121 17.45 -11.07 4.27
C LEU A 121 16.79 -10.34 5.47
N PHE A 122 15.53 -9.89 5.28
CA PHE A 122 14.74 -9.22 6.31
C PHE A 122 14.02 -10.20 7.22
N ASP A 123 13.66 -11.38 6.73
CA ASP A 123 13.03 -12.41 7.52
C ASP A 123 13.95 -12.87 8.65
N ALA A 124 15.22 -13.16 8.36
CA ALA A 124 16.21 -13.54 9.36
C ALA A 124 16.44 -12.42 10.40
N GLY A 125 16.55 -11.16 9.97
CA GLY A 125 16.72 -10.01 10.86
C GLY A 125 15.45 -9.67 11.65
N GLY A 126 14.29 -9.75 11.01
CA GLY A 126 12.98 -9.44 11.57
C GLY A 126 12.57 -10.43 12.66
N THR A 127 12.89 -11.71 12.47
CA THR A 127 12.65 -12.77 13.46
C THR A 127 13.49 -12.53 14.71
N LEU A 128 14.76 -12.16 14.55
CA LEU A 128 15.66 -11.82 15.67
C LEU A 128 15.20 -10.59 16.47
N LEU A 129 14.57 -9.63 15.78
CA LEU A 129 14.09 -8.37 16.38
C LEU A 129 12.61 -8.44 16.82
N GLY A 130 11.92 -9.56 16.59
CA GLY A 130 10.51 -9.73 16.93
C GLY A 130 9.55 -8.83 16.11
N ILE A 131 9.95 -8.39 14.92
CA ILE A 131 9.17 -7.49 14.05
C ILE A 131 8.23 -8.28 13.13
N THR A 132 8.61 -9.51 12.76
CA THR A 132 7.77 -10.43 11.99
C THR A 132 6.78 -11.14 12.90
N GLY A 133 5.51 -11.25 12.46
CA GLY A 133 4.49 -12.05 13.15
C GLY A 133 4.91 -13.52 13.24
N GLY A 134 4.25 -14.29 14.13
CA GLY A 134 4.52 -15.72 14.30
C GLY A 134 4.27 -16.57 13.06
N ASP A 135 3.63 -16.02 12.04
CA ASP A 135 3.35 -16.60 10.72
C ASP A 135 4.41 -16.22 9.65
N GLY A 136 5.48 -15.53 10.04
CA GLY A 136 6.53 -15.07 9.12
C GLY A 136 6.07 -13.96 8.15
N THR A 137 4.96 -13.29 8.44
CA THR A 137 4.46 -12.16 7.64
C THR A 137 4.58 -10.84 8.38
N LEU A 138 4.72 -9.74 7.62
CA LEU A 138 4.66 -8.38 8.12
C LEU A 138 3.30 -7.79 7.79
N ALA A 139 2.58 -7.33 8.80
CA ALA A 139 1.30 -6.64 8.62
C ALA A 139 1.53 -5.13 8.42
N VAL A 140 1.01 -4.59 7.32
CA VAL A 140 1.00 -3.17 7.01
C VAL A 140 -0.42 -2.67 7.12
N LYS A 141 -0.71 -1.81 8.10
CA LYS A 141 -2.03 -1.21 8.29
C LYS A 141 -2.00 0.27 7.91
N VAL A 142 -3.05 0.69 7.21
CA VAL A 142 -3.29 2.09 6.86
C VAL A 142 -4.72 2.45 7.23
N GLU A 143 -4.89 3.64 7.77
CA GLU A 143 -6.17 4.16 8.19
C GLU A 143 -6.39 5.56 7.62
N SER A 144 -7.62 5.84 7.21
CA SER A 144 -8.08 7.17 6.79
C SER A 144 -9.41 7.46 7.46
N SER A 145 -9.61 8.71 7.90
CA SER A 145 -10.88 9.16 8.48
C SER A 145 -11.25 10.53 7.92
N ARG A 146 -12.57 10.77 7.78
CA ARG A 146 -13.12 12.07 7.37
C ARG A 146 -14.41 12.35 8.12
N ARG A 147 -14.73 13.64 8.31
CA ARG A 147 -16.05 14.05 8.76
C ARG A 147 -17.05 13.91 7.63
N THR A 148 -18.24 13.42 7.97
CA THR A 148 -19.37 13.35 7.05
C THR A 148 -19.90 14.76 6.76
N GLN A 149 -20.28 15.01 5.51
CA GLN A 149 -20.84 16.29 5.07
C GLN A 149 -22.07 16.04 4.16
N PRO A 150 -23.09 15.34 4.63
CA PRO A 150 -24.25 15.01 3.80
C PRO A 150 -25.10 16.24 3.43
N GLU A 151 -25.11 17.28 4.27
CA GLU A 151 -26.01 18.43 4.09
C GLU A 151 -25.77 19.25 2.83
N TRP A 152 -24.52 19.48 2.44
CA TRP A 152 -24.23 20.26 1.24
C TRP A 152 -24.49 19.47 -0.05
N VAL A 153 -24.43 18.15 0.00
CA VAL A 153 -24.76 17.25 -1.11
C VAL A 153 -26.28 17.12 -1.26
N SER A 154 -27.03 17.04 -0.15
CA SER A 154 -28.49 16.94 -0.13
C SER A 154 -29.18 18.24 -0.60
N GLY A 155 -28.48 19.38 -0.53
CA GLY A 155 -29.00 20.67 -0.98
C GLY A 155 -29.10 20.87 -2.49
N THR A 156 -28.73 19.88 -3.32
CA THR A 156 -28.80 19.94 -4.78
C THR A 156 -29.48 18.70 -5.35
N ASP A 157 -30.28 18.86 -6.41
CA ASP A 157 -30.93 17.75 -7.12
C ASP A 157 -29.90 16.71 -7.62
N ALA A 158 -28.72 17.17 -8.04
CA ALA A 158 -27.61 16.30 -8.44
C ALA A 158 -27.05 15.52 -7.25
N GLY A 159 -27.04 16.09 -6.04
CA GLY A 159 -26.57 15.43 -4.82
C GLY A 159 -27.44 14.23 -4.41
N LEU A 160 -28.71 14.26 -4.74
CA LEU A 160 -29.67 13.19 -4.47
C LEU A 160 -29.57 12.01 -5.46
N ASN A 161 -28.83 12.16 -6.55
CA ASN A 161 -28.68 11.15 -7.58
C ASN A 161 -27.20 10.81 -7.85
N PRO A 162 -26.55 10.01 -6.99
CA PRO A 162 -25.13 9.64 -7.16
C PRO A 162 -24.83 8.92 -8.46
N GLN A 163 -25.78 8.18 -9.03
CA GLN A 163 -25.61 7.51 -10.32
C GLN A 163 -25.51 8.49 -11.48
N GLY A 164 -26.19 9.64 -11.35
CA GLY A 164 -26.10 10.73 -12.35
C GLY A 164 -24.73 11.40 -12.38
N TRP A 165 -23.94 11.31 -11.31
CA TRP A 165 -22.59 11.89 -11.29
C TRP A 165 -21.60 11.13 -12.17
N ILE A 166 -21.80 9.81 -12.30
CA ILE A 166 -20.93 8.96 -13.14
C ILE A 166 -21.25 9.20 -14.62
N GLY A 167 -22.54 9.36 -14.95
CA GLY A 167 -22.97 9.63 -16.33
C GLY A 167 -22.60 11.00 -16.87
N ALA A 168 -22.30 11.96 -16.01
CA ALA A 168 -21.87 13.30 -16.43
C ALA A 168 -20.40 13.36 -16.91
N TRP A 169 -19.64 12.29 -16.76
CA TRP A 169 -18.23 12.19 -17.09
C TRP A 169 -17.91 11.13 -18.16
N SER A 170 -18.93 10.47 -18.71
CA SER A 170 -18.81 9.46 -19.79
C SER A 170 -18.99 10.06 -21.16
#